data_1ac15fc01b7b2838436905292b0839ad
#
_entry.id   1ac15fc01b7b2838436905292b0839ad
#
_cell.length_a   1.000
_cell.length_b   1.000
_cell.length_c   1.000
_cell.angle_alpha   90.00
_cell.angle_beta   90.00
_cell.angle_gamma   90.00
#
_symmetry.space_group_name_H-M   'P 1'
#
loop_
_entity.id
_entity.type
_entity.pdbx_description
1 polymer ?
#
loop_
_entity_poly.entity_id
_entity_poly.type
_entity_poly.pdbx_seq_one_letter_code
_entity_poly.pdbx_strand_id
1 'polypeptide(L)'
;MINEFITYLRDTKGKADNTLVAYKRDVISFAKFLENHSGKELAECKESDSIAYILDLNNANKSKATINRKLSSLRTFYDYGIETGEVAENPFSKIKSAKNDKRQIEFLSIEEVEKLLTLPDQTVKGIRDTALFEFMYGTGARVTEVVRLKFEDVNLKMNFVTLRDGEGESRIVPLGSYAQKALRRYKDTAYSGLARTEVTDDSYVFINF
;
A
#
# COMPACT_ATOMS: atom_id res chain seq x y z
N MET A 1 -7.33 -7.40 24.06
CA MET A 1 -7.97 -7.76 22.76
C MET A 1 -7.35 -7.14 21.51
N ILE A 2 -7.36 -5.78 21.23
CA ILE A 2 -6.88 -5.22 19.92
C ILE A 2 -5.38 -5.45 19.69
N ASN A 3 -4.53 -5.16 20.67
CA ASN A 3 -3.08 -5.31 20.50
C ASN A 3 -2.66 -6.78 20.36
N GLU A 4 -3.26 -7.68 21.11
CA GLU A 4 -3.05 -9.13 21.03
C GLU A 4 -3.49 -9.66 19.66
N PHE A 5 -4.62 -9.19 19.14
CA PHE A 5 -5.06 -9.50 17.78
C PHE A 5 -4.02 -9.08 16.73
N ILE A 6 -3.44 -7.88 16.83
CA ILE A 6 -2.41 -7.42 15.89
C ILE A 6 -1.14 -8.27 16.01
N THR A 7 -0.74 -8.65 17.22
CA THR A 7 0.37 -9.58 17.46
C THR A 7 0.09 -10.94 16.83
N TYR A 8 -1.10 -11.50 17.04
CA TYR A 8 -1.54 -12.74 16.41
C TYR A 8 -1.49 -12.68 14.88
N LEU A 9 -1.98 -11.60 14.27
CA LEU A 9 -1.93 -11.42 12.82
C LEU A 9 -0.49 -11.36 12.29
N ARG A 10 0.42 -10.73 13.03
CA ARG A 10 1.84 -10.67 12.68
C ARG A 10 2.51 -12.02 12.82
N ASP A 11 2.43 -12.60 14.01
CA ASP A 11 3.30 -13.71 14.41
C ASP A 11 2.76 -15.07 13.96
N THR A 12 1.41 -15.21 13.93
CA THR A 12 0.76 -16.49 13.57
C THR A 12 0.27 -16.50 12.12
N LYS A 13 -0.27 -15.38 11.62
CA LYS A 13 -0.83 -15.31 10.25
C LYS A 13 0.13 -14.70 9.23
N GLY A 14 1.30 -14.21 9.63
CA GLY A 14 2.32 -13.64 8.73
C GLY A 14 1.81 -12.45 7.89
N LYS A 15 0.92 -11.60 8.46
CA LYS A 15 0.34 -10.49 7.70
C LYS A 15 1.32 -9.32 7.58
N ALA A 16 1.40 -8.76 6.38
CA ALA A 16 2.21 -7.57 6.08
C ALA A 16 1.83 -6.36 6.94
N ASP A 17 2.81 -5.51 7.28
CA ASP A 17 2.64 -4.35 8.15
C ASP A 17 1.50 -3.42 7.73
N ASN A 18 1.35 -3.15 6.43
CA ASN A 18 0.26 -2.33 5.91
C ASN A 18 -1.13 -2.94 6.22
N THR A 19 -1.23 -4.26 6.19
CA THR A 19 -2.46 -4.98 6.55
C THR A 19 -2.73 -4.84 8.06
N LEU A 20 -1.69 -4.98 8.89
CA LEU A 20 -1.80 -4.83 10.35
C LEU A 20 -2.29 -3.43 10.72
N VAL A 21 -1.70 -2.39 10.10
CA VAL A 21 -2.11 -0.99 10.31
C VAL A 21 -3.57 -0.77 9.87
N ALA A 22 -3.97 -1.32 8.72
CA ALA A 22 -5.33 -1.19 8.22
C ALA A 22 -6.34 -1.90 9.14
N TYR A 23 -6.05 -3.13 9.58
CA TYR A 23 -6.92 -3.90 10.47
C TYR A 23 -7.05 -3.22 11.83
N LYS A 24 -5.93 -2.77 12.42
CA LYS A 24 -5.95 -2.01 13.68
C LYS A 24 -6.85 -0.78 13.59
N ARG A 25 -6.72 0.00 12.51
CA ARG A 25 -7.53 1.20 12.26
C ARG A 25 -9.01 0.86 12.13
N ASP A 26 -9.34 -0.24 11.45
CA ASP A 26 -10.72 -0.66 11.24
C ASP A 26 -11.39 -1.08 12.55
N VAL A 27 -10.70 -1.88 13.37
CA VAL A 27 -11.22 -2.31 14.69
C VAL A 27 -11.38 -1.12 15.63
N ILE A 28 -10.40 -0.19 15.69
CA ILE A 28 -10.51 1.03 16.49
C ILE A 28 -11.69 1.91 16.01
N SER A 29 -11.87 2.02 14.69
CA SER A 29 -13.01 2.77 14.12
C SER A 29 -14.35 2.17 14.54
N PHE A 30 -14.44 0.85 14.57
CA PHE A 30 -15.64 0.16 15.01
C PHE A 30 -15.86 0.29 16.54
N ALA A 31 -14.80 0.16 17.34
CA ALA A 31 -14.90 0.34 18.79
C ALA A 31 -15.47 1.72 19.16
N LYS A 32 -14.97 2.78 18.52
CA LYS A 32 -15.50 4.15 18.69
C LYS A 32 -16.97 4.28 18.28
N PHE A 33 -17.35 3.64 17.16
CA PHE A 33 -18.76 3.62 16.75
C PHE A 33 -19.62 2.94 17.80
N LEU A 34 -19.21 1.76 18.29
CA LEU A 34 -19.96 0.97 19.25
C LEU A 34 -20.15 1.73 20.58
N GLU A 35 -19.10 2.36 21.07
CA GLU A 35 -19.15 3.22 22.26
C GLU A 35 -20.15 4.36 22.08
N ASN A 36 -20.10 5.09 20.97
CA ASN A 36 -20.99 6.23 20.69
C ASN A 36 -22.43 5.82 20.42
N HIS A 37 -22.65 4.64 19.77
CA HIS A 37 -23.97 4.18 19.35
C HIS A 37 -24.75 3.51 20.49
N SER A 38 -24.09 2.70 21.31
CA SER A 38 -24.75 1.86 22.31
C SER A 38 -24.03 1.78 23.66
N GLY A 39 -22.91 2.48 23.85
CA GLY A 39 -22.12 2.46 25.09
C GLY A 39 -21.49 1.10 25.41
N LYS A 40 -21.34 0.22 24.41
CA LYS A 40 -20.84 -1.13 24.59
C LYS A 40 -19.35 -1.26 24.27
N GLU A 41 -18.73 -2.24 24.89
CA GLU A 41 -17.38 -2.70 24.50
C GLU A 41 -17.43 -3.70 23.36
N LEU A 42 -16.28 -3.97 22.73
CA LEU A 42 -16.17 -4.89 21.59
C LEU A 42 -16.69 -6.31 21.92
N ALA A 43 -16.47 -6.79 23.15
CA ALA A 43 -16.92 -8.11 23.59
C ALA A 43 -18.45 -8.22 23.73
N GLU A 44 -19.15 -7.09 23.91
CA GLU A 44 -20.60 -7.02 24.09
C GLU A 44 -21.37 -6.81 22.77
N CYS A 45 -20.64 -6.73 21.65
CA CYS A 45 -21.22 -6.48 20.33
C CYS A 45 -22.20 -7.57 19.92
N LYS A 46 -23.36 -7.17 19.42
CA LYS A 46 -24.38 -8.04 18.87
C LYS A 46 -24.55 -7.85 17.36
N GLU A 47 -25.24 -8.78 16.72
CA GLU A 47 -25.54 -8.70 15.28
C GLU A 47 -26.25 -7.37 14.90
N SER A 48 -27.13 -6.85 15.76
CA SER A 48 -27.78 -5.55 15.54
C SER A 48 -26.80 -4.39 15.47
N ASP A 49 -25.75 -4.39 16.29
CA ASP A 49 -24.74 -3.33 16.32
C ASP A 49 -23.86 -3.37 15.04
N SER A 50 -23.54 -4.57 14.57
CA SER A 50 -22.80 -4.77 13.33
C SER A 50 -23.61 -4.30 12.10
N ILE A 51 -24.91 -4.55 12.06
CA ILE A 51 -25.81 -4.03 11.01
C ILE A 51 -25.88 -2.51 11.08
N ALA A 52 -26.03 -1.93 12.28
CA ALA A 52 -26.05 -0.48 12.47
C ALA A 52 -24.73 0.17 11.98
N TYR A 53 -23.58 -0.46 12.23
CA TYR A 53 -22.31 0.04 11.72
C TYR A 53 -22.22 0.05 10.19
N ILE A 54 -22.71 -0.98 9.53
CA ILE A 54 -22.75 -1.01 8.06
C ILE A 54 -23.67 0.06 7.50
N LEU A 55 -24.81 0.31 8.14
CA LEU A 55 -25.71 1.41 7.76
C LEU A 55 -25.03 2.77 7.94
N ASP A 56 -24.32 2.98 9.06
CA ASP A 56 -23.55 4.21 9.31
C ASP A 56 -22.49 4.44 8.22
N LEU A 57 -21.73 3.41 7.85
CA LEU A 57 -20.75 3.49 6.77
C LEU A 57 -21.38 3.84 5.41
N ASN A 58 -22.56 3.29 5.11
CA ASN A 58 -23.30 3.62 3.89
C ASN A 58 -23.80 5.08 3.92
N ASN A 59 -24.36 5.54 5.04
CA ASN A 59 -24.81 6.91 5.24
C ASN A 59 -23.65 7.92 5.12
N ALA A 60 -22.44 7.52 5.57
CA ALA A 60 -21.21 8.28 5.41
C ALA A 60 -20.62 8.17 3.97
N ASN A 61 -21.35 7.64 3.00
CA ASN A 61 -20.96 7.48 1.60
C ASN A 61 -19.61 6.75 1.41
N LYS A 62 -19.29 5.78 2.27
CA LYS A 62 -18.07 4.97 2.08
C LYS A 62 -18.23 4.04 0.89
N SER A 63 -17.17 3.88 0.10
CA SER A 63 -17.20 2.98 -1.06
C SER A 63 -17.43 1.52 -0.64
N LYS A 64 -18.10 0.73 -1.50
CA LYS A 64 -18.33 -0.71 -1.30
C LYS A 64 -17.01 -1.46 -0.98
N ALA A 65 -15.92 -1.09 -1.64
CA ALA A 65 -14.60 -1.67 -1.37
C ALA A 65 -14.11 -1.37 0.05
N THR A 66 -14.32 -0.14 0.54
CA THR A 66 -13.97 0.24 1.92
C THR A 66 -14.81 -0.53 2.93
N ILE A 67 -16.12 -0.65 2.70
CA ILE A 67 -17.02 -1.40 3.58
C ILE A 67 -16.63 -2.88 3.61
N ASN A 68 -16.39 -3.50 2.45
CA ASN A 68 -15.97 -4.89 2.35
C ASN A 68 -14.63 -5.15 3.07
N ARG A 69 -13.66 -4.23 2.95
CA ARG A 69 -12.39 -4.35 3.66
C ARG A 69 -12.61 -4.28 5.17
N LYS A 70 -13.41 -3.33 5.66
CA LYS A 70 -13.77 -3.22 7.09
C LYS A 70 -14.51 -4.45 7.59
N LEU A 71 -15.45 -5.01 6.80
CA LEU A 71 -16.09 -6.27 7.12
C LEU A 71 -15.10 -7.42 7.26
N SER A 72 -14.13 -7.51 6.35
CA SER A 72 -13.10 -8.55 6.40
C SER A 72 -12.25 -8.45 7.65
N SER A 73 -11.77 -7.23 8.01
CA SER A 73 -10.95 -7.04 9.20
C SER A 73 -11.73 -7.32 10.50
N LEU A 74 -13.01 -6.91 10.57
CA LEU A 74 -13.87 -7.16 11.76
C LEU A 74 -14.23 -8.64 11.91
N ARG A 75 -14.51 -9.34 10.81
CA ARG A 75 -14.73 -10.80 10.87
C ARG A 75 -13.48 -11.50 11.40
N THR A 76 -12.31 -11.19 10.87
CA THR A 76 -11.07 -11.79 11.34
C THR A 76 -10.80 -11.46 12.82
N PHE A 77 -11.16 -10.26 13.27
CA PHE A 77 -11.03 -9.86 14.67
C PHE A 77 -11.95 -10.69 15.60
N TYR A 78 -13.22 -10.88 15.22
CA TYR A 78 -14.15 -11.66 16.03
C TYR A 78 -13.90 -13.17 15.95
N ASP A 79 -13.40 -13.68 14.81
CA ASP A 79 -12.94 -15.07 14.70
C ASP A 79 -11.78 -15.33 15.66
N TYR A 80 -10.82 -14.39 15.77
CA TYR A 80 -9.75 -14.43 16.77
C TYR A 80 -10.33 -14.39 18.19
N GLY A 81 -11.32 -13.53 18.47
CA GLY A 81 -11.96 -13.45 19.78
C GLY A 81 -12.67 -14.75 20.19
N ILE A 82 -13.21 -15.52 19.22
CA ILE A 82 -13.76 -16.86 19.46
C ILE A 82 -12.64 -17.86 19.79
N GLU A 83 -11.53 -17.83 19.00
CA GLU A 83 -10.38 -18.72 19.23
C GLU A 83 -9.77 -18.50 20.64
N THR A 84 -9.80 -17.27 21.15
CA THR A 84 -9.28 -16.92 22.49
C THR A 84 -10.32 -17.03 23.63
N GLY A 85 -11.56 -17.30 23.30
CA GLY A 85 -12.66 -17.39 24.28
C GLY A 85 -13.16 -16.05 24.81
N GLU A 86 -12.78 -14.94 24.19
CA GLU A 86 -13.18 -13.58 24.58
C GLU A 86 -14.60 -13.22 24.12
N VAL A 87 -15.09 -13.88 23.07
CA VAL A 87 -16.47 -13.74 22.56
C VAL A 87 -17.03 -15.11 22.18
N ALA A 88 -18.34 -15.26 22.29
CA ALA A 88 -19.03 -16.53 21.99
C ALA A 88 -19.34 -16.71 20.50
N GLU A 89 -19.55 -15.62 19.77
CA GLU A 89 -19.95 -15.65 18.36
C GLU A 89 -19.39 -14.45 17.59
N ASN A 90 -19.33 -14.58 16.25
CA ASN A 90 -18.92 -13.48 15.39
C ASN A 90 -20.14 -12.70 14.88
N PRO A 91 -20.38 -11.45 15.38
CA PRO A 91 -21.57 -10.67 15.03
C PRO A 91 -21.58 -10.21 13.55
N PHE A 92 -20.48 -10.37 12.82
CA PHE A 92 -20.37 -10.03 11.40
C PHE A 92 -20.51 -11.25 10.48
N SER A 93 -20.69 -12.46 11.02
CA SER A 93 -20.69 -13.71 10.24
C SER A 93 -21.78 -13.76 9.17
N LYS A 94 -22.99 -13.26 9.48
CA LYS A 94 -24.16 -13.30 8.59
C LYS A 94 -24.23 -12.12 7.61
N ILE A 95 -23.45 -11.06 7.80
CA ILE A 95 -23.47 -9.88 6.93
C ILE A 95 -22.82 -10.23 5.60
N LYS A 96 -23.55 -10.13 4.51
CA LYS A 96 -22.98 -10.37 3.17
C LYS A 96 -22.17 -9.19 2.70
N SER A 97 -21.00 -9.45 2.11
CA SER A 97 -20.21 -8.44 1.41
C SER A 97 -20.99 -7.92 0.19
N ALA A 98 -20.97 -6.61 -0.01
CA ALA A 98 -21.57 -6.01 -1.20
C ALA A 98 -20.79 -6.43 -2.46
N LYS A 99 -21.50 -6.75 -3.54
CA LYS A 99 -20.84 -6.95 -4.84
C LYS A 99 -20.18 -5.61 -5.24
N ASN A 100 -18.87 -5.64 -5.42
CA ASN A 100 -18.18 -4.49 -5.99
C ASN A 100 -18.65 -4.28 -7.42
N ASP A 101 -18.94 -3.03 -7.77
CA ASP A 101 -19.17 -2.68 -9.16
C ASP A 101 -17.89 -2.98 -9.94
N LYS A 102 -18.02 -3.63 -11.09
CA LYS A 102 -16.87 -3.80 -11.99
C LYS A 102 -16.43 -2.41 -12.44
N ARG A 103 -15.36 -1.89 -11.85
CA ARG A 103 -14.74 -0.67 -12.36
C ARG A 103 -14.22 -0.98 -13.76
N GLN A 104 -14.66 -0.21 -14.72
CA GLN A 104 -13.99 -0.16 -16.01
C GLN A 104 -12.61 0.43 -15.76
N ILE A 105 -11.57 -0.34 -16.05
CA ILE A 105 -10.20 0.15 -15.90
C ILE A 105 -9.94 1.01 -17.13
N GLU A 106 -9.75 2.30 -16.91
CA GLU A 106 -9.30 3.23 -17.95
C GLU A 106 -7.77 3.15 -18.02
N PHE A 107 -7.26 2.94 -19.21
CA PHE A 107 -5.83 2.91 -19.50
C PHE A 107 -5.45 4.20 -20.23
N LEU A 108 -4.28 4.73 -19.94
CA LEU A 108 -3.71 5.79 -20.75
C LEU A 108 -3.40 5.27 -22.15
N SER A 109 -3.70 6.05 -23.18
CA SER A 109 -3.24 5.78 -24.53
C SER A 109 -1.71 5.92 -24.65
N ILE A 110 -1.13 5.44 -25.72
CA ILE A 110 0.33 5.58 -25.95
C ILE A 110 0.70 7.07 -25.98
N GLU A 111 -0.10 7.89 -26.66
CA GLU A 111 0.11 9.34 -26.77
C GLU A 111 0.03 10.05 -25.41
N GLU A 112 -0.90 9.61 -24.55
CA GLU A 112 -1.01 10.13 -23.18
C GLU A 112 0.18 9.74 -22.31
N VAL A 113 0.69 8.51 -22.45
CA VAL A 113 1.92 8.06 -21.77
C VAL A 113 3.13 8.86 -22.27
N GLU A 114 3.31 9.01 -23.57
CA GLU A 114 4.40 9.81 -24.14
C GLU A 114 4.35 11.26 -23.62
N LYS A 115 3.16 11.86 -23.60
CA LYS A 115 2.97 13.18 -23.03
C LYS A 115 3.34 13.23 -21.55
N LEU A 116 2.91 12.25 -20.74
CA LEU A 116 3.25 12.16 -19.32
C LEU A 116 4.76 12.10 -19.10
N LEU A 117 5.48 11.29 -19.88
CA LEU A 117 6.92 11.13 -19.79
C LEU A 117 7.70 12.40 -20.16
N THR A 118 7.10 13.31 -20.96
CA THR A 118 7.71 14.58 -21.37
C THR A 118 7.34 15.78 -20.48
N LEU A 119 6.42 15.63 -19.52
CA LEU A 119 5.98 16.72 -18.64
C LEU A 119 7.07 17.30 -17.72
N PRO A 120 7.98 16.49 -17.13
CA PRO A 120 8.98 17.03 -16.22
C PRO A 120 9.95 18.00 -16.95
N ASP A 121 10.25 19.11 -16.30
CA ASP A 121 11.14 20.14 -16.81
C ASP A 121 12.63 19.75 -16.72
N GLN A 122 13.53 20.71 -17.03
CA GLN A 122 14.98 20.49 -17.01
C GLN A 122 15.63 20.91 -15.67
N THR A 123 14.83 21.19 -14.65
CA THR A 123 15.35 21.42 -13.29
C THR A 123 15.89 20.13 -12.69
N VAL A 124 16.66 20.24 -11.63
CA VAL A 124 17.18 19.07 -10.88
C VAL A 124 16.05 18.11 -10.47
N LYS A 125 14.89 18.67 -10.05
CA LYS A 125 13.68 17.89 -9.73
C LYS A 125 13.10 17.24 -10.98
N GLY A 126 12.95 17.99 -12.07
CA GLY A 126 12.39 17.47 -13.31
C GLY A 126 13.23 16.37 -13.93
N ILE A 127 14.58 16.47 -13.85
CA ILE A 127 15.48 15.40 -14.30
C ILE A 127 15.30 14.14 -13.46
N ARG A 128 15.13 14.27 -12.13
CA ARG A 128 14.78 13.14 -11.25
C ARG A 128 13.43 12.53 -11.64
N ASP A 129 12.42 13.36 -11.84
CA ASP A 129 11.06 12.91 -12.14
C ASP A 129 10.98 12.22 -13.51
N THR A 130 11.73 12.71 -14.51
CA THR A 130 11.92 12.01 -15.79
C THR A 130 12.52 10.62 -15.59
N ALA A 131 13.58 10.51 -14.79
CA ALA A 131 14.20 9.21 -14.52
C ALA A 131 13.25 8.28 -13.75
N LEU A 132 12.48 8.79 -12.82
CA LEU A 132 11.47 8.05 -12.06
C LEU A 132 10.36 7.51 -12.98
N PHE A 133 9.80 8.33 -13.85
CA PHE A 133 8.73 7.94 -14.76
C PHE A 133 9.19 6.92 -15.79
N GLU A 134 10.33 7.16 -16.43
CA GLU A 134 10.93 6.23 -17.39
C GLU A 134 11.27 4.88 -16.74
N PHE A 135 11.78 4.92 -15.49
CA PHE A 135 12.06 3.73 -14.73
C PHE A 135 10.80 2.95 -14.39
N MET A 136 9.78 3.60 -13.85
CA MET A 136 8.53 2.93 -13.47
C MET A 136 7.80 2.37 -14.69
N TYR A 137 7.74 3.12 -15.77
CA TYR A 137 7.09 2.69 -17.00
C TYR A 137 7.83 1.49 -17.65
N GLY A 138 9.16 1.57 -17.72
CA GLY A 138 9.98 0.54 -18.36
C GLY A 138 10.11 -0.76 -17.56
N THR A 139 9.95 -0.71 -16.23
CA THR A 139 10.16 -1.88 -15.34
C THR A 139 8.88 -2.44 -14.73
N GLY A 140 7.80 -1.67 -14.71
CA GLY A 140 6.59 -2.00 -13.96
C GLY A 140 6.84 -2.09 -12.44
N ALA A 141 7.81 -1.33 -11.92
CA ALA A 141 8.13 -1.30 -10.50
C ALA A 141 6.98 -0.70 -9.69
N ARG A 142 6.67 -1.33 -8.54
CA ARG A 142 5.71 -0.78 -7.59
C ARG A 142 6.30 0.42 -6.87
N VAL A 143 5.46 1.37 -6.44
CA VAL A 143 5.92 2.57 -5.70
C VAL A 143 6.78 2.19 -4.49
N THR A 144 6.41 1.16 -3.74
CA THR A 144 7.16 0.67 -2.58
C THR A 144 8.54 0.13 -2.94
N GLU A 145 8.69 -0.50 -4.09
CA GLU A 145 9.97 -0.99 -4.61
C GLU A 145 10.86 0.18 -5.04
N VAL A 146 10.28 1.17 -5.70
CA VAL A 146 10.99 2.38 -6.13
C VAL A 146 11.52 3.20 -4.96
N VAL A 147 10.72 3.40 -3.91
CA VAL A 147 11.12 4.15 -2.70
C VAL A 147 12.28 3.47 -1.96
N ARG A 148 12.41 2.15 -2.08
CA ARG A 148 13.47 1.36 -1.43
C ARG A 148 14.65 1.05 -2.35
N LEU A 149 14.58 1.44 -3.63
CA LEU A 149 15.59 1.13 -4.62
C LEU A 149 16.92 1.80 -4.29
N LYS A 150 18.00 1.03 -4.24
CA LYS A 150 19.36 1.49 -4.02
C LYS A 150 20.20 1.37 -5.28
N PHE A 151 21.34 2.08 -5.35
CA PHE A 151 22.23 2.00 -6.51
C PHE A 151 22.85 0.60 -6.67
N GLU A 152 23.06 -0.15 -5.61
CA GLU A 152 23.52 -1.55 -5.67
C GLU A 152 22.54 -2.48 -6.42
N ASP A 153 21.24 -2.14 -6.41
CA ASP A 153 20.22 -2.91 -7.10
C ASP A 153 20.17 -2.63 -8.62
N VAL A 154 20.85 -1.55 -9.09
CA VAL A 154 20.76 -1.07 -10.47
C VAL A 154 22.05 -1.39 -11.23
N ASN A 155 22.02 -2.36 -12.12
CA ASN A 155 23.16 -2.69 -12.95
C ASN A 155 23.04 -2.04 -14.35
N LEU A 156 23.58 -0.83 -14.49
CA LEU A 156 23.56 -0.11 -15.77
C LEU A 156 24.53 -0.68 -16.83
N LYS A 157 25.46 -1.56 -16.45
CA LYS A 157 26.37 -2.22 -17.41
C LYS A 157 25.70 -3.43 -18.05
N MET A 158 24.98 -4.21 -17.24
CA MET A 158 24.28 -5.42 -17.66
C MET A 158 22.80 -5.17 -18.00
N ASN A 159 22.34 -3.92 -17.84
CA ASN A 159 20.99 -3.47 -18.19
C ASN A 159 19.87 -4.22 -17.46
N PHE A 160 20.01 -4.40 -16.15
CA PHE A 160 18.95 -4.96 -15.31
C PHE A 160 18.87 -4.24 -13.96
N VAL A 161 17.75 -4.43 -13.27
CA VAL A 161 17.52 -3.99 -11.91
C VAL A 161 16.95 -5.13 -11.08
N THR A 162 17.35 -5.21 -9.81
CA THR A 162 16.76 -6.11 -8.82
C THR A 162 15.74 -5.34 -8.01
N LEU A 163 14.45 -5.65 -8.17
CA LEU A 163 13.35 -5.04 -7.42
C LEU A 163 13.05 -5.89 -6.20
N ARG A 164 13.00 -5.26 -5.01
CA ARG A 164 12.72 -5.90 -3.71
C ARG A 164 11.40 -5.36 -3.15
N ASP A 165 10.50 -6.24 -2.75
CA ASP A 165 9.21 -5.83 -2.19
C ASP A 165 9.27 -5.39 -0.71
N GLY A 166 10.38 -5.74 -0.03
CA GLY A 166 10.59 -5.45 1.40
C GLY A 166 10.10 -6.55 2.34
N GLU A 167 9.54 -7.64 1.81
CA GLU A 167 9.09 -8.84 2.55
C GLU A 167 10.06 -10.02 2.31
N GLY A 168 11.19 -9.77 1.62
CA GLY A 168 12.23 -10.75 1.33
C GLY A 168 12.19 -11.31 -0.10
N GLU A 169 11.13 -11.07 -0.85
CA GLU A 169 11.06 -11.45 -2.26
C GLU A 169 11.77 -10.42 -3.15
N SER A 170 12.41 -10.91 -4.20
CA SER A 170 13.05 -10.06 -5.20
C SER A 170 12.83 -10.62 -6.60
N ARG A 171 12.81 -9.72 -7.59
CA ARG A 171 12.79 -10.09 -9.01
C ARG A 171 13.76 -9.26 -9.82
N ILE A 172 14.35 -9.85 -10.83
CA ILE A 172 15.22 -9.17 -11.78
C ILE A 172 14.38 -8.74 -12.99
N VAL A 173 14.53 -7.48 -13.37
CA VAL A 173 13.81 -6.87 -14.49
C VAL A 173 14.81 -6.21 -15.44
N PRO A 174 14.69 -6.38 -16.76
CA PRO A 174 15.53 -5.68 -17.71
C PRO A 174 15.24 -4.17 -17.69
N LEU A 175 16.30 -3.36 -17.88
CA LEU A 175 16.22 -1.91 -18.04
C LEU A 175 16.19 -1.57 -19.51
N GLY A 176 15.10 -1.00 -20.02
CA GLY A 176 15.01 -0.46 -21.37
C GLY A 176 15.93 0.74 -21.59
N SER A 177 16.26 1.03 -22.85
CA SER A 177 17.23 2.09 -23.20
C SER A 177 16.82 3.48 -22.71
N TYR A 178 15.54 3.81 -22.69
CA TYR A 178 15.02 5.09 -22.18
C TYR A 178 15.26 5.23 -20.68
N ALA A 179 14.88 4.22 -19.91
CA ALA A 179 15.12 4.19 -18.47
C ALA A 179 16.61 4.27 -18.12
N GLN A 180 17.47 3.54 -18.86
CA GLN A 180 18.93 3.63 -18.68
C GLN A 180 19.46 5.05 -18.93
N LYS A 181 19.08 5.67 -20.05
CA LYS A 181 19.50 7.02 -20.42
C LYS A 181 19.06 8.03 -19.36
N ALA A 182 17.83 7.94 -18.93
CA ALA A 182 17.26 8.84 -17.92
C ALA A 182 17.95 8.66 -16.55
N LEU A 183 18.18 7.42 -16.10
CA LEU A 183 18.89 7.12 -14.85
C LEU A 183 20.35 7.61 -14.88
N ARG A 184 21.09 7.38 -15.98
CA ARG A 184 22.46 7.91 -16.14
C ARG A 184 22.46 9.42 -16.03
N ARG A 185 21.61 10.10 -16.81
CA ARG A 185 21.49 11.56 -16.76
C ARG A 185 21.19 12.06 -15.35
N TYR A 186 20.22 11.44 -14.67
CA TYR A 186 19.85 11.80 -13.31
C TYR A 186 21.03 11.65 -12.35
N LYS A 187 21.72 10.48 -12.38
CA LYS A 187 22.89 10.22 -11.55
C LYS A 187 23.99 11.24 -11.78
N ASP A 188 24.32 11.53 -13.04
CA ASP A 188 25.48 12.32 -13.41
C ASP A 188 25.27 13.84 -13.27
N THR A 189 24.03 14.33 -13.42
CA THR A 189 23.78 15.78 -13.50
C THR A 189 22.88 16.34 -12.39
N ALA A 190 22.03 15.54 -11.77
CA ALA A 190 21.04 16.05 -10.84
C ALA A 190 21.14 15.46 -9.43
N TYR A 191 21.65 14.24 -9.30
CA TYR A 191 21.65 13.54 -8.01
C TYR A 191 22.45 14.30 -6.94
N SER A 192 23.63 14.78 -7.25
CA SER A 192 24.50 15.54 -6.32
C SER A 192 23.85 16.85 -5.84
N GLY A 193 23.00 17.46 -6.66
CA GLY A 193 22.23 18.65 -6.27
C GLY A 193 21.09 18.35 -5.30
N LEU A 194 20.69 17.10 -5.15
CA LEU A 194 19.66 16.62 -4.24
C LEU A 194 20.25 15.92 -3.01
N ALA A 195 21.32 15.15 -3.21
CA ALA A 195 21.98 14.41 -2.16
C ALA A 195 22.78 15.36 -1.27
N ARG A 196 22.61 15.23 0.05
CA ARG A 196 23.40 15.98 1.04
C ARG A 196 24.71 15.27 1.42
N THR A 197 24.92 14.05 0.90
CA THR A 197 26.03 13.16 1.18
C THR A 197 26.58 12.58 -0.11
N GLU A 198 27.80 12.02 -0.06
CA GLU A 198 28.38 11.30 -1.20
C GLU A 198 27.50 10.09 -1.58
N VAL A 199 27.46 9.81 -2.88
CA VAL A 199 26.71 8.69 -3.45
C VAL A 199 27.51 7.42 -3.24
N THR A 200 26.90 6.46 -2.58
CA THR A 200 27.43 5.10 -2.41
C THR A 200 26.46 4.08 -3.03
N ASP A 201 26.90 2.84 -3.17
CA ASP A 201 26.03 1.77 -3.66
C ASP A 201 24.81 1.54 -2.75
N ASP A 202 24.94 1.81 -1.44
CA ASP A 202 23.85 1.73 -0.45
C ASP A 202 22.91 2.96 -0.47
N SER A 203 23.20 3.98 -1.26
CA SER A 203 22.36 5.17 -1.36
C SER A 203 21.08 4.88 -2.15
N TYR A 204 19.96 5.44 -1.70
CA TYR A 204 18.69 5.35 -2.44
C TYR A 204 18.80 6.06 -3.79
N VAL A 205 18.27 5.43 -4.84
CA VAL A 205 18.28 5.99 -6.20
C VAL A 205 17.42 7.24 -6.28
N PHE A 206 16.19 7.18 -5.81
CA PHE A 206 15.27 8.31 -5.85
C PHE A 206 15.13 8.96 -4.48
N ILE A 207 15.62 10.18 -4.36
CA ILE A 207 15.62 10.96 -3.13
C ILE A 207 14.67 12.14 -3.22
N ASN A 208 14.09 12.49 -2.08
CA ASN A 208 13.24 13.68 -1.93
C ASN A 208 14.01 14.76 -1.15
N PHE A 209 13.48 15.99 -1.16
CA PHE A 209 14.09 17.14 -0.49
C PHE A 209 13.84 17.15 1.00
#